data_97b0f049c03b22cd55c92514e63ac5b9
#
_entry.id   97b0f049c03b22cd55c92514e63ac5b9
#
_cell.length_a   1.000
_cell.length_b   1.000
_cell.length_c   1.000
_cell.angle_alpha   90.00
_cell.angle_beta   90.00
_cell.angle_gamma   90.00
#
_symmetry.space_group_name_H-M   'P 1'
#
loop_
_entity.id
_entity.type
_entity.pdbx_description
1 polymer ?
#
loop_
_entity_poly.entity_id
_entity_poly.type
_entity_poly.pdbx_seq_one_letter_code
_entity_poly.pdbx_strand_id
1 'polypeptide(L)'
;AFGVAAEAAGAHLADESARVAMLAARLLERLGASIPDLRVNGPATDRIGNTLNLTFPGVLGESMLIALDLEGVEVSMGSACAAGAVEPSHVLLAMGLGRDEARSSLRLSLGWSTTAAEIERAAEIIALVWRRVHAAEPLNAVVSARTAAVALQASR
;
A
#
# COMPACT_ATOMS: atom_id res chain seq x y z
N ALA A 1 2.56 -33.08 4.71
CA ALA A 1 2.25 -31.86 3.93
C ALA A 1 3.19 -30.72 4.30
N PHE A 2 3.21 -30.19 5.54
CA PHE A 2 4.03 -29.04 5.93
C PHE A 2 5.54 -29.26 5.72
N GLY A 3 6.11 -30.42 6.10
CA GLY A 3 7.53 -30.73 5.94
C GLY A 3 7.99 -30.70 4.47
N VAL A 4 7.18 -31.22 3.56
CA VAL A 4 7.48 -31.17 2.13
C VAL A 4 7.48 -29.72 1.60
N ALA A 5 6.53 -28.92 2.03
CA ALA A 5 6.48 -27.49 1.66
C ALA A 5 7.68 -26.71 2.21
N ALA A 6 8.09 -26.99 3.45
CA ALA A 6 9.26 -26.34 4.06
C ALA A 6 10.56 -26.74 3.34
N GLU A 7 10.72 -28.01 2.98
CA GLU A 7 11.87 -28.50 2.22
C GLU A 7 11.93 -27.85 0.82
N ALA A 8 10.81 -27.80 0.11
CA ALA A 8 10.73 -27.19 -1.20
C ALA A 8 11.03 -25.67 -1.13
N ALA A 9 10.48 -24.98 -0.13
CA ALA A 9 10.77 -23.56 0.10
C ALA A 9 12.25 -23.31 0.41
N GLY A 10 12.86 -24.16 1.27
CA GLY A 10 14.27 -24.06 1.63
C GLY A 10 15.21 -24.27 0.44
N ALA A 11 14.88 -25.19 -0.46
CA ALA A 11 15.69 -25.47 -1.64
C ALA A 11 15.81 -24.30 -2.64
N HIS A 12 14.80 -23.41 -2.66
CA HIS A 12 14.73 -22.29 -3.60
C HIS A 12 14.85 -20.91 -2.92
N LEU A 13 15.01 -20.86 -1.61
CA LEU A 13 14.89 -19.64 -0.82
C LEU A 13 15.84 -18.53 -1.30
N ALA A 14 17.10 -18.85 -1.55
CA ALA A 14 18.11 -17.85 -1.90
C ALA A 14 17.81 -17.20 -3.27
N ASP A 15 17.58 -18.03 -4.30
CA ASP A 15 17.32 -17.56 -5.65
C ASP A 15 16.00 -16.81 -5.75
N GLU A 16 14.97 -17.33 -5.09
CA GLU A 16 13.65 -16.74 -5.06
C GLU A 16 13.64 -15.41 -4.28
N SER A 17 14.33 -15.35 -3.15
CA SER A 17 14.47 -14.10 -2.39
C SER A 17 15.18 -13.01 -3.20
N ALA A 18 16.23 -13.35 -3.92
CA ALA A 18 16.94 -12.42 -4.80
C ALA A 18 16.03 -11.94 -5.95
N ARG A 19 15.31 -12.88 -6.59
CA ARG A 19 14.40 -12.57 -7.70
C ARG A 19 13.27 -11.62 -7.27
N VAL A 20 12.56 -11.92 -6.18
CA VAL A 20 11.45 -11.07 -5.73
C VAL A 20 11.94 -9.73 -5.20
N ALA A 21 13.13 -9.67 -4.60
CA ALA A 21 13.74 -8.40 -4.19
C ALA A 21 14.03 -7.49 -5.39
N MET A 22 14.52 -8.03 -6.50
CA MET A 22 14.70 -7.27 -7.74
C MET A 22 13.36 -6.77 -8.31
N LEU A 23 12.33 -7.60 -8.29
CA LEU A 23 10.99 -7.19 -8.74
C LEU A 23 10.40 -6.09 -7.85
N ALA A 24 10.57 -6.18 -6.53
CA ALA A 24 10.14 -5.15 -5.59
C ALA A 24 10.91 -3.83 -5.80
N ALA A 25 12.22 -3.89 -6.01
CA ALA A 25 13.02 -2.72 -6.34
C ALA A 25 12.55 -2.06 -7.64
N ARG A 26 12.26 -2.87 -8.67
CA ARG A 26 11.72 -2.37 -9.95
C ARG A 26 10.37 -1.68 -9.77
N LEU A 27 9.45 -2.30 -9.02
CA LEU A 27 8.16 -1.70 -8.70
C LEU A 27 8.33 -0.35 -8.01
N LEU A 28 9.21 -0.30 -7.00
CA LEU A 28 9.49 0.92 -6.24
C LEU A 28 10.09 2.03 -7.13
N GLU A 29 11.02 1.70 -8.02
CA GLU A 29 11.60 2.64 -9.00
C GLU A 29 10.52 3.24 -9.88
N ARG A 30 9.63 2.40 -10.45
CA ARG A 30 8.54 2.85 -11.33
C ARG A 30 7.52 3.73 -10.62
N LEU A 31 7.15 3.35 -9.41
CA LEU A 31 6.22 4.13 -8.59
C LEU A 31 6.84 5.47 -8.15
N GLY A 32 8.10 5.47 -7.71
CA GLY A 32 8.81 6.68 -7.31
C GLY A 32 9.00 7.69 -8.45
N ALA A 33 9.14 7.21 -9.69
CA ALA A 33 9.17 8.07 -10.87
C ALA A 33 7.81 8.70 -11.22
N SER A 34 6.69 8.09 -10.76
CA SER A 34 5.33 8.47 -11.17
C SER A 34 4.53 9.16 -10.07
N ILE A 35 4.91 8.97 -8.80
CA ILE A 35 4.18 9.45 -7.62
C ILE A 35 5.14 10.30 -6.78
N PRO A 36 5.02 11.64 -6.84
CA PRO A 36 5.83 12.54 -6.01
C PRO A 36 5.63 12.24 -4.52
N ASP A 37 6.69 12.37 -3.73
CA ASP A 37 6.68 12.18 -2.28
C ASP A 37 6.20 10.79 -1.79
N LEU A 38 6.21 9.79 -2.67
CA LEU A 38 5.98 8.39 -2.27
C LEU A 38 7.05 7.96 -1.25
N ARG A 39 6.63 7.39 -0.12
CA ARG A 39 7.56 6.98 0.93
C ARG A 39 7.51 5.48 1.20
N VAL A 40 8.68 4.89 1.40
CA VAL A 40 8.82 3.51 1.90
C VAL A 40 8.82 3.55 3.42
N ASN A 41 7.97 2.76 4.04
CA ASN A 41 7.93 2.59 5.49
C ASN A 41 8.82 1.41 5.89
N GLY A 42 9.65 1.65 6.91
CA GLY A 42 10.63 0.69 7.40
C GLY A 42 12.06 0.95 6.92
N PRO A 43 13.00 0.09 7.28
CA PRO A 43 14.42 0.27 6.96
C PRO A 43 14.68 0.12 5.46
N ALA A 44 15.65 0.87 4.95
CA ALA A 44 16.07 0.78 3.55
C ALA A 44 16.74 -0.56 3.23
N THR A 45 17.47 -1.11 4.20
CA THR A 45 18.17 -2.39 4.14
C THR A 45 17.72 -3.27 5.31
N ASP A 46 18.14 -4.52 5.34
CA ASP A 46 17.83 -5.47 6.42
C ASP A 46 16.32 -5.69 6.61
N ARG A 47 15.64 -5.97 5.50
CA ARG A 47 14.21 -6.28 5.42
C ARG A 47 13.96 -7.44 4.48
N ILE A 48 12.82 -8.09 4.62
CA ILE A 48 12.39 -9.10 3.65
C ILE A 48 12.11 -8.43 2.29
N GLY A 49 12.70 -9.00 1.23
CA GLY A 49 12.73 -8.38 -0.09
C GLY A 49 11.39 -8.41 -0.85
N ASN A 50 10.47 -9.27 -0.44
CA ASN A 50 9.19 -9.49 -1.15
C ASN A 50 8.04 -8.59 -0.71
N THR A 51 8.24 -7.72 0.26
CA THR A 51 7.18 -6.88 0.83
C THR A 51 7.59 -5.42 0.83
N LEU A 52 6.72 -4.57 0.30
CA LEU A 52 6.81 -3.12 0.37
C LEU A 52 5.64 -2.59 1.21
N ASN A 53 5.93 -1.70 2.15
CA ASN A 53 4.90 -0.86 2.77
C ASN A 53 5.15 0.58 2.34
N LEU A 54 4.18 1.17 1.65
CA LEU A 54 4.32 2.46 0.98
C LEU A 54 3.24 3.43 1.47
N THR A 55 3.63 4.65 1.82
CA THR A 55 2.71 5.76 2.09
C THR A 55 2.48 6.54 0.80
N PHE A 56 1.23 6.62 0.38
CA PHE A 56 0.79 7.35 -0.81
C PHE A 56 0.31 8.75 -0.40
N PRO A 57 0.99 9.83 -0.84
CA PRO A 57 0.67 11.17 -0.37
C PRO A 57 -0.70 11.65 -0.87
N GLY A 58 -1.43 12.33 0.00
CA GLY A 58 -2.67 13.03 -0.34
C GLY A 58 -3.87 12.15 -0.68
N VAL A 59 -3.84 10.86 -0.32
CA VAL A 59 -4.94 9.91 -0.53
C VAL A 59 -5.19 9.06 0.70
N LEU A 60 -6.43 8.59 0.86
CA LEU A 60 -6.74 7.55 1.83
C LEU A 60 -6.43 6.18 1.25
N GLY A 61 -5.74 5.35 2.04
CA GLY A 61 -5.40 3.99 1.65
C GLY A 61 -6.62 3.13 1.33
N GLU A 62 -7.76 3.36 2.00
CA GLU A 62 -9.02 2.67 1.73
C GLU A 62 -9.55 2.99 0.33
N SER A 63 -9.55 4.27 -0.06
CA SER A 63 -9.94 4.68 -1.42
C SER A 63 -9.05 4.06 -2.48
N MET A 64 -7.74 4.05 -2.21
CA MET A 64 -6.75 3.40 -3.08
C MET A 64 -6.96 1.89 -3.17
N LEU A 65 -7.18 1.21 -2.03
CA LEU A 65 -7.38 -0.24 -1.96
C LEU A 65 -8.57 -0.67 -2.80
N ILE A 66 -9.73 -0.03 -2.61
CA ILE A 66 -10.95 -0.33 -3.36
C ILE A 66 -10.75 -0.08 -4.86
N ALA A 67 -10.12 1.05 -5.21
CA ALA A 67 -9.91 1.40 -6.61
C ALA A 67 -8.90 0.48 -7.30
N LEU A 68 -7.89 -0.01 -6.58
CA LEU A 68 -6.90 -0.98 -7.09
C LEU A 68 -7.52 -2.37 -7.28
N ASP A 69 -8.36 -2.82 -6.34
CA ASP A 69 -9.08 -4.08 -6.43
C ASP A 69 -9.97 -4.13 -7.69
N LEU A 70 -10.69 -3.05 -7.98
CA LEU A 70 -11.49 -2.91 -9.20
C LEU A 70 -10.66 -2.96 -10.50
N GLU A 71 -9.39 -2.60 -10.44
CA GLU A 71 -8.45 -2.67 -11.58
C GLU A 71 -7.64 -4.00 -11.60
N GLY A 72 -7.93 -4.92 -10.66
CA GLY A 72 -7.29 -6.23 -10.58
C GLY A 72 -5.90 -6.21 -9.95
N VAL A 73 -5.60 -5.23 -9.10
CA VAL A 73 -4.37 -5.15 -8.31
C VAL A 73 -4.70 -5.31 -6.83
N GLU A 74 -4.38 -6.48 -6.30
CA GLU A 74 -4.62 -6.81 -4.89
C GLU A 74 -3.51 -6.24 -4.00
N VAL A 75 -3.90 -5.45 -3.01
CA VAL A 75 -3.02 -4.87 -2.00
C VAL A 75 -3.66 -5.01 -0.61
N SER A 76 -2.95 -4.60 0.43
CA SER A 76 -3.45 -4.74 1.79
C SER A 76 -3.28 -3.46 2.60
N MET A 77 -4.23 -3.16 3.46
CA MET A 77 -4.17 -2.10 4.48
C MET A 77 -4.09 -2.70 5.88
N GLY A 78 -3.21 -2.18 6.71
CA GLY A 78 -3.21 -2.48 8.14
C GLY A 78 -3.09 -3.96 8.50
N SER A 79 -3.64 -4.34 9.65
CA SER A 79 -3.79 -5.73 10.05
C SER A 79 -5.17 -6.26 9.62
N ALA A 80 -5.21 -7.46 9.06
CA ALA A 80 -6.43 -8.12 8.58
C ALA A 80 -7.52 -8.33 9.66
N CYS A 81 -7.19 -8.14 10.94
CA CYS A 81 -8.09 -8.36 12.07
C CYS A 81 -8.96 -7.14 12.43
N ALA A 82 -8.78 -6.00 11.79
CA ALA A 82 -9.57 -4.79 12.04
C ALA A 82 -10.86 -4.78 11.20
N ALA A 83 -11.64 -5.85 11.26
CA ALA A 83 -12.95 -5.90 10.61
C ALA A 83 -13.89 -4.87 11.26
N GLY A 84 -14.13 -3.76 10.56
CA GLY A 84 -15.21 -2.82 10.87
C GLY A 84 -14.84 -1.42 11.35
N ALA A 85 -13.58 -1.13 11.64
CA ALA A 85 -13.12 0.25 11.88
C ALA A 85 -11.84 0.51 11.08
N VAL A 86 -11.81 1.60 10.32
CA VAL A 86 -10.62 2.05 9.56
C VAL A 86 -9.60 2.68 10.54
N GLU A 87 -9.14 1.86 11.50
CA GLU A 87 -8.09 2.28 12.40
C GLU A 87 -6.72 2.14 11.71
N PRO A 88 -5.84 3.14 11.84
CA PRO A 88 -4.50 3.06 11.29
C PRO A 88 -3.74 1.90 11.91
N SER A 89 -2.84 1.28 11.14
CA SER A 89 -2.03 0.16 11.61
C SER A 89 -1.26 0.52 12.87
N HIS A 90 -1.49 -0.21 13.96
CA HIS A 90 -0.76 -0.04 15.21
C HIS A 90 0.75 -0.27 15.04
N VAL A 91 1.15 -1.11 14.06
CA VAL A 91 2.57 -1.35 13.72
C VAL A 91 3.17 -0.07 13.14
N LEU A 92 2.51 0.58 12.17
CA LEU A 92 3.02 1.81 11.57
C LEU A 92 3.07 2.96 12.59
N LEU A 93 2.08 3.05 13.49
CA LEU A 93 2.10 4.02 14.59
C LEU A 93 3.28 3.75 15.55
N ALA A 94 3.54 2.49 15.90
CA ALA A 94 4.68 2.11 16.74
C ALA A 94 6.04 2.37 16.05
N MET A 95 6.07 2.37 14.72
CA MET A 95 7.24 2.79 13.92
C MET A 95 7.41 4.32 13.84
N GLY A 96 6.50 5.10 14.44
CA GLY A 96 6.58 6.55 14.49
C GLY A 96 5.86 7.29 13.38
N LEU A 97 5.07 6.62 12.54
CA LEU A 97 4.25 7.30 11.54
C LEU A 97 3.09 8.05 12.21
N GLY A 98 2.74 9.21 11.66
CA GLY A 98 1.52 9.92 12.02
C GLY A 98 0.26 9.12 11.61
N ARG A 99 -0.88 9.41 12.26
CA ARG A 99 -2.14 8.69 11.98
C ARG A 99 -2.57 8.79 10.51
N ASP A 100 -2.42 9.97 9.91
CA ASP A 100 -2.80 10.21 8.51
C ASP A 100 -1.86 9.46 7.55
N GLU A 101 -0.57 9.46 7.82
CA GLU A 101 0.41 8.69 7.05
C GLU A 101 0.15 7.18 7.14
N ALA A 102 -0.14 6.68 8.33
CA ALA A 102 -0.48 5.28 8.52
C ALA A 102 -1.79 4.88 7.79
N ARG A 103 -2.77 5.80 7.71
CA ARG A 103 -4.00 5.62 6.93
C ARG A 103 -3.79 5.67 5.43
N SER A 104 -2.78 6.39 4.98
CA SER A 104 -2.40 6.53 3.55
C SER A 104 -1.43 5.43 3.10
N SER A 105 -1.20 4.41 3.94
CA SER A 105 -0.20 3.37 3.68
C SER A 105 -0.83 2.08 3.21
N LEU A 106 -0.22 1.49 2.17
CA LEU A 106 -0.57 0.19 1.62
C LEU A 106 0.62 -0.77 1.69
N ARG A 107 0.32 -2.05 1.89
CA ARG A 107 1.30 -3.13 1.80
C ARG A 107 1.13 -3.89 0.49
N LEU A 108 2.21 -3.98 -0.25
CA LEU A 108 2.32 -4.74 -1.48
C LEU A 108 3.23 -5.93 -1.21
N SER A 109 2.77 -7.13 -1.56
CA SER A 109 3.52 -8.38 -1.35
C SER A 109 3.66 -9.12 -2.66
N LEU A 110 4.90 -9.50 -2.98
CA LEU A 110 5.23 -10.25 -4.18
C LEU A 110 5.44 -11.72 -3.82
N GLY A 111 5.06 -12.62 -4.70
CA GLY A 111 5.20 -14.04 -4.50
C GLY A 111 6.04 -14.73 -5.59
N TRP A 112 6.20 -16.04 -5.45
CA TRP A 112 6.94 -16.87 -6.39
C TRP A 112 6.37 -16.83 -7.81
N SER A 113 5.07 -16.62 -7.97
CA SER A 113 4.41 -16.51 -9.27
C SER A 113 4.50 -15.12 -9.90
N THR A 114 4.91 -14.10 -9.14
CA THR A 114 4.97 -12.72 -9.64
C THR A 114 6.02 -12.58 -10.76
N THR A 115 5.60 -12.03 -11.89
CA THR A 115 6.42 -11.83 -13.08
C THR A 115 6.82 -10.35 -13.27
N ALA A 116 7.86 -10.12 -14.08
CA ALA A 116 8.27 -8.76 -14.41
C ALA A 116 7.18 -8.00 -15.21
N ALA A 117 6.43 -8.68 -16.06
CA ALA A 117 5.34 -8.08 -16.83
C ALA A 117 4.19 -7.60 -15.90
N GLU A 118 3.86 -8.40 -14.87
CA GLU A 118 2.88 -8.01 -13.87
C GLU A 118 3.34 -6.81 -13.05
N ILE A 119 4.63 -6.71 -12.72
CA ILE A 119 5.20 -5.57 -12.03
C ILE A 119 5.09 -4.28 -12.85
N GLU A 120 5.41 -4.30 -14.15
CA GLU A 120 5.25 -3.13 -15.01
C GLU A 120 3.77 -2.70 -15.08
N ARG A 121 2.88 -3.67 -15.31
CA ARG A 121 1.44 -3.41 -15.35
C ARG A 121 0.90 -2.87 -14.01
N ALA A 122 1.29 -3.48 -12.88
CA ALA A 122 0.89 -3.02 -11.55
C ALA A 122 1.38 -1.59 -11.28
N ALA A 123 2.61 -1.26 -11.65
CA ALA A 123 3.14 0.09 -11.49
C ALA A 123 2.32 1.14 -12.27
N GLU A 124 1.94 0.83 -13.50
CA GLU A 124 1.10 1.71 -14.34
C GLU A 124 -0.29 1.91 -13.73
N ILE A 125 -0.94 0.82 -13.31
CA ILE A 125 -2.26 0.85 -12.69
C ILE A 125 -2.22 1.63 -11.38
N ILE A 126 -1.27 1.34 -10.49
CA ILE A 126 -1.14 2.03 -9.20
C ILE A 126 -0.94 3.54 -9.40
N ALA A 127 -0.07 3.94 -10.33
CA ALA A 127 0.15 5.34 -10.62
C ALA A 127 -1.09 6.04 -11.21
N LEU A 128 -1.85 5.35 -12.07
CA LEU A 128 -3.10 5.85 -12.65
C LEU A 128 -4.17 6.02 -11.57
N VAL A 129 -4.36 5.00 -10.74
CA VAL A 129 -5.34 4.98 -9.64
C VAL A 129 -5.00 6.07 -8.63
N TRP A 130 -3.71 6.20 -8.24
CA TRP A 130 -3.28 7.27 -7.34
C TRP A 130 -3.65 8.65 -7.89
N ARG A 131 -3.35 8.96 -9.16
CA ARG A 131 -3.72 10.25 -9.77
C ARG A 131 -5.21 10.51 -9.73
N ARG A 132 -6.03 9.49 -10.03
CA ARG A 132 -7.49 9.57 -10.03
C ARG A 132 -8.04 9.84 -8.62
N VAL A 133 -7.59 9.09 -7.62
CA VAL A 133 -8.02 9.24 -6.23
C VAL A 133 -7.52 10.56 -5.65
N HIS A 134 -6.26 10.92 -5.88
CA HIS A 134 -5.67 12.17 -5.42
C HIS A 134 -6.41 13.40 -5.98
N ALA A 135 -6.85 13.36 -7.24
CA ALA A 135 -7.65 14.45 -7.82
C ALA A 135 -9.07 14.53 -7.24
N ALA A 136 -9.64 13.42 -6.76
CA ALA A 136 -11.00 13.37 -6.21
C ALA A 136 -11.08 13.71 -4.71
N GLU A 137 -10.06 13.42 -3.92
CA GLU A 137 -10.07 13.59 -2.46
C GLU A 137 -10.12 15.03 -1.96
N PRO A 138 -9.52 16.05 -2.59
CA PRO A 138 -9.72 17.44 -2.20
C PRO A 138 -11.19 17.88 -2.21
N LEU A 139 -11.98 17.34 -3.13
CA LEU A 139 -13.43 17.58 -3.18
C LEU A 139 -14.15 16.97 -1.96
N ASN A 140 -13.76 15.76 -1.56
CA ASN A 140 -14.35 15.08 -0.39
C ASN A 140 -13.96 15.78 0.93
N ALA A 141 -12.75 16.27 1.06
CA ALA A 141 -12.31 17.06 2.22
C ALA A 141 -13.13 18.34 2.38
N VAL A 142 -13.41 19.05 1.28
CA VAL A 142 -14.24 20.27 1.27
C VAL A 142 -15.69 19.94 1.62
N VAL A 143 -16.25 18.85 1.10
CA VAL A 143 -17.62 18.40 1.41
C VAL A 143 -17.73 18.03 2.90
N SER A 144 -16.78 17.27 3.43
CA SER A 144 -16.77 16.86 4.83
C SER A 144 -16.64 18.07 5.78
N ALA A 145 -15.80 19.04 5.45
CA ALA A 145 -15.64 20.26 6.23
C ALA A 145 -16.92 21.10 6.25
N ARG A 146 -17.63 21.20 5.10
CA ARG A 146 -18.92 21.91 5.01
C ARG A 146 -20.00 21.20 5.80
N THR A 147 -20.07 19.87 5.75
CA THR A 147 -21.05 19.08 6.51
C THR A 147 -20.84 19.22 8.01
N ALA A 148 -19.59 19.17 8.47
CA ALA A 148 -19.25 19.38 9.88
C ALA A 148 -19.60 20.81 10.34
N ALA A 149 -19.36 21.84 9.52
CA ALA A 149 -19.71 23.22 9.82
C ALA A 149 -21.23 23.43 9.96
N VAL A 150 -22.01 22.80 9.07
CA VAL A 150 -23.50 22.84 9.11
C VAL A 150 -24.03 22.14 10.36
N ALA A 151 -23.47 20.97 10.73
CA ALA A 151 -23.87 20.24 11.93
C ALA A 151 -23.59 21.06 13.23
N LEU A 152 -22.46 21.78 13.26
CA LEU A 152 -22.09 22.62 14.41
C LEU A 152 -23.01 23.85 14.55
N GLN A 153 -23.57 24.35 13.44
CA GLN A 153 -24.54 25.48 13.45
C GLN A 153 -25.93 25.04 13.86
N ALA A 154 -26.33 23.81 13.56
CA ALA A 154 -27.64 23.25 13.90
C ALA A 154 -27.77 22.83 15.39
N SER A 155 -26.64 22.76 16.13
CA SER A 155 -26.61 22.39 17.55
C SER A 155 -26.50 23.60 18.51
N ARG A 156 -26.67 24.80 18.00
CA ARG A 156 -26.78 26.06 18.77
C ARG A 156 -28.19 26.60 18.76
#